data_a80302ba01adeea6ed9b2386e15e56f0
#
_entry.id   a80302ba01adeea6ed9b2386e15e56f0
#
_cell.length_a   1.000
_cell.length_b   1.000
_cell.length_c   1.000
_cell.angle_alpha   90.00
_cell.angle_beta   90.00
_cell.angle_gamma   90.00
#
_symmetry.space_group_name_H-M   'P 1'
#
loop_
_entity.id
_entity.type
_entity.pdbx_description
1 polymer ?
#
loop_
_entity_poly.entity_id
_entity_poly.type
_entity_poly.pdbx_seq_one_letter_code
_entity_poly.pdbx_strand_id
1 'polypeptide(L)'
;AQMLKDLKAMNALLTKDPSLADQMYSYSFKLTDPNQILEDLKEQCARDYPPIDDCSYTIKQVPKALEGTLSPAFYLTVPLDRPEDNSIYINGGSTNSQKNLYSTLAHEGYPGHMYQTQYFNKHNTCELRKLLSFTSYSEGWATYVEYNSYSLDNGLSPELGQLLQHNSAFTLALYAMLDINIHYEGWDLNKVQEYLEQYFQINDTSIISTIYYDVAENPANYLEYYVGYLEIANMQEMAKNQLGAGYTDLGFNTFLLDMGPAPFTVIRNYFEAWLAGGGQAPAIAGGLPALFFPSTLHLAA
;
A
#
# COMPACT_ATOMS: atom_id res chain seq x y z
N ALA A 1 -7.86 15.22 -8.23
CA ALA A 1 -6.79 15.59 -9.18
C ALA A 1 -5.97 14.37 -9.63
N GLN A 2 -5.54 13.49 -8.69
CA GLN A 2 -4.71 12.32 -9.01
C GLN A 2 -5.45 11.31 -9.90
N MET A 3 -6.67 10.95 -9.56
CA MET A 3 -7.51 10.05 -10.39
C MET A 3 -7.56 10.47 -11.87
N LEU A 4 -7.62 11.77 -12.16
CA LEU A 4 -7.58 12.28 -13.53
C LEU A 4 -6.20 12.16 -14.19
N LYS A 5 -5.12 12.20 -13.40
CA LYS A 5 -3.76 11.94 -13.92
C LYS A 5 -3.64 10.48 -14.31
N ASP A 6 -4.12 9.56 -13.47
CA ASP A 6 -4.08 8.12 -13.75
C ASP A 6 -4.91 7.79 -15.00
N LEU A 7 -6.12 8.33 -15.13
CA LEU A 7 -6.95 8.15 -16.32
C LEU A 7 -6.25 8.66 -17.59
N LYS A 8 -5.60 9.82 -17.52
CA LYS A 8 -4.85 10.37 -18.67
C LYS A 8 -3.65 9.50 -19.04
N ALA A 9 -2.94 8.98 -18.05
CA ALA A 9 -1.80 8.08 -18.26
C ALA A 9 -2.26 6.77 -18.92
N MET A 10 -3.34 6.17 -18.43
CA MET A 10 -3.95 4.98 -19.06
C MET A 10 -4.34 5.24 -20.50
N ASN A 11 -5.05 6.34 -20.77
CA ASN A 11 -5.45 6.70 -22.14
C ASN A 11 -4.26 6.93 -23.06
N ALA A 12 -3.17 7.51 -22.57
CA ALA A 12 -1.96 7.72 -23.36
C ALA A 12 -1.29 6.37 -23.71
N LEU A 13 -1.21 5.43 -22.77
CA LEU A 13 -0.69 4.08 -23.01
C LEU A 13 -1.54 3.32 -24.03
N LEU A 14 -2.86 3.29 -23.86
CA LEU A 14 -3.81 2.62 -24.74
C LEU A 14 -3.86 3.25 -26.14
N THR A 15 -3.65 4.57 -26.25
CA THR A 15 -3.57 5.25 -27.55
C THR A 15 -2.28 4.87 -28.29
N LYS A 16 -1.16 4.72 -27.54
CA LYS A 16 0.14 4.32 -28.11
C LYS A 16 0.14 2.85 -28.53
N ASP A 17 -0.46 1.99 -27.72
CA ASP A 17 -0.59 0.55 -27.98
C ASP A 17 -1.98 0.03 -27.58
N PRO A 18 -2.95 -0.02 -28.52
CA PRO A 18 -4.29 -0.53 -28.24
C PRO A 18 -4.34 -2.00 -27.80
N SER A 19 -3.31 -2.81 -28.10
CA SER A 19 -3.28 -4.22 -27.70
C SER A 19 -3.15 -4.41 -26.19
N LEU A 20 -2.71 -3.38 -25.47
CA LEU A 20 -2.65 -3.40 -24.00
C LEU A 20 -4.04 -3.60 -23.38
N ALA A 21 -5.12 -3.18 -24.05
CA ALA A 21 -6.48 -3.42 -23.58
C ALA A 21 -6.79 -4.93 -23.44
N ASP A 22 -6.44 -5.72 -24.44
CA ASP A 22 -6.62 -7.17 -24.40
C ASP A 22 -5.66 -7.83 -23.39
N GLN A 23 -4.43 -7.33 -23.30
CA GLN A 23 -3.43 -7.82 -22.36
C GLN A 23 -3.85 -7.62 -20.90
N MET A 24 -4.57 -6.55 -20.53
CA MET A 24 -5.11 -6.33 -19.19
C MET A 24 -6.04 -7.48 -18.72
N TYR A 25 -6.70 -8.16 -19.64
CA TYR A 25 -7.58 -9.29 -19.29
C TYR A 25 -6.85 -10.63 -19.27
N SER A 26 -5.75 -10.75 -19.99
CA SER A 26 -5.07 -12.04 -20.24
C SER A 26 -3.66 -12.15 -19.66
N TYR A 27 -3.16 -11.14 -18.93
CA TYR A 27 -1.81 -11.19 -18.36
C TYR A 27 -1.66 -12.26 -17.26
N SER A 28 -0.42 -12.66 -17.07
CA SER A 28 0.02 -13.47 -15.92
C SER A 28 1.40 -13.01 -15.49
N PHE A 29 1.67 -13.07 -14.21
CA PHE A 29 3.02 -12.87 -13.69
C PHE A 29 3.90 -14.10 -13.97
N LYS A 30 5.22 -13.91 -13.98
CA LYS A 30 6.20 -14.99 -14.23
C LYS A 30 6.21 -16.08 -13.15
N LEU A 31 5.81 -15.72 -11.91
CA LEU A 31 5.78 -16.60 -10.76
C LEU A 31 4.38 -16.75 -10.23
N THR A 32 4.02 -17.96 -9.79
CA THR A 32 2.72 -18.30 -9.22
C THR A 32 2.83 -19.00 -7.86
N ASP A 33 4.00 -19.51 -7.50
CA ASP A 33 4.24 -20.08 -6.18
C ASP A 33 4.50 -18.97 -5.16
N PRO A 34 3.74 -18.90 -4.05
CA PRO A 34 3.85 -17.79 -3.09
C PRO A 34 5.23 -17.65 -2.44
N ASN A 35 5.93 -18.75 -2.18
CA ASN A 35 7.28 -18.70 -1.60
C ASN A 35 8.28 -18.13 -2.61
N GLN A 36 8.20 -18.56 -3.88
CA GLN A 36 9.06 -18.04 -4.94
C GLN A 36 8.80 -16.57 -5.19
N ILE A 37 7.55 -16.12 -5.12
CA ILE A 37 7.20 -14.70 -5.26
C ILE A 37 7.82 -13.87 -4.13
N LEU A 38 7.71 -14.32 -2.88
CA LEU A 38 8.26 -13.57 -1.74
C LEU A 38 9.78 -13.51 -1.76
N GLU A 39 10.46 -14.58 -2.17
CA GLU A 39 11.92 -14.55 -2.34
C GLU A 39 12.34 -13.63 -3.49
N ASP A 40 11.64 -13.67 -4.64
CA ASP A 40 11.88 -12.77 -5.78
C ASP A 40 11.67 -11.29 -5.39
N LEU A 41 10.58 -10.99 -4.68
CA LEU A 41 10.32 -9.64 -4.15
C LEU A 41 11.42 -9.17 -3.20
N LYS A 42 11.85 -10.03 -2.27
CA LYS A 42 12.93 -9.74 -1.34
C LYS A 42 14.25 -9.45 -2.06
N GLU A 43 14.59 -10.24 -3.07
CA GLU A 43 15.81 -10.04 -3.87
C GLU A 43 15.74 -8.72 -4.65
N GLN A 44 14.66 -8.48 -5.39
CA GLN A 44 14.51 -7.28 -6.22
C GLN A 44 14.42 -5.99 -5.39
N CYS A 45 13.81 -6.04 -4.21
CA CYS A 45 13.65 -4.89 -3.32
C CYS A 45 14.88 -4.61 -2.43
N ALA A 46 15.86 -5.51 -2.36
CA ALA A 46 17.00 -5.41 -1.44
C ALA A 46 17.82 -4.11 -1.58
N ARG A 47 17.82 -3.48 -2.76
CA ARG A 47 18.51 -2.20 -2.99
C ARG A 47 17.76 -0.99 -2.42
N ASP A 48 16.43 -1.03 -2.45
CA ASP A 48 15.58 0.13 -2.25
C ASP A 48 14.89 0.13 -0.87
N TYR A 49 15.09 -0.93 -0.07
CA TYR A 49 14.53 -1.08 1.28
C TYR A 49 15.62 -1.53 2.27
N PRO A 50 15.59 -1.06 3.54
CA PRO A 50 16.57 -1.46 4.52
C PRO A 50 16.48 -2.96 4.82
N PRO A 51 17.62 -3.63 5.09
CA PRO A 51 17.62 -5.05 5.39
C PRO A 51 16.92 -5.35 6.71
N ILE A 52 16.30 -6.51 6.78
CA ILE A 52 15.75 -7.06 8.01
C ILE A 52 16.29 -8.48 8.20
N ASP A 53 16.98 -8.70 9.33
CA ASP A 53 17.48 -10.03 9.70
C ASP A 53 16.35 -10.87 10.33
N ASP A 54 16.42 -12.20 10.16
CA ASP A 54 15.55 -13.16 10.82
C ASP A 54 14.03 -12.88 10.67
N CYS A 55 13.59 -12.52 9.47
CA CYS A 55 12.18 -12.41 9.15
C CYS A 55 11.65 -13.75 8.59
N SER A 56 11.43 -14.71 9.50
CA SER A 56 10.77 -15.96 9.13
C SER A 56 9.26 -15.77 9.03
N TYR A 57 8.63 -16.50 8.12
CA TYR A 57 7.18 -16.46 7.93
C TYR A 57 6.65 -17.83 7.51
N THR A 58 5.35 -18.03 7.65
CA THR A 58 4.65 -19.22 7.16
C THR A 58 3.51 -18.81 6.25
N ILE A 59 3.42 -19.45 5.08
CA ILE A 59 2.27 -19.30 4.19
C ILE A 59 1.23 -20.35 4.58
N LYS A 60 0.01 -19.90 4.83
CA LYS A 60 -1.14 -20.73 5.19
C LYS A 60 -2.26 -20.53 4.18
N GLN A 61 -3.09 -21.58 4.00
CA GLN A 61 -4.30 -21.46 3.21
C GLN A 61 -5.47 -21.05 4.10
N VAL A 62 -6.34 -20.21 3.55
CA VAL A 62 -7.64 -19.90 4.19
C VAL A 62 -8.45 -21.17 4.29
N PRO A 63 -9.05 -21.48 5.43
CA PRO A 63 -9.96 -22.64 5.55
C PRO A 63 -11.11 -22.54 4.55
N LYS A 64 -11.43 -23.65 3.89
CA LYS A 64 -12.42 -23.71 2.81
C LYS A 64 -13.78 -23.11 3.16
N ALA A 65 -14.19 -23.22 4.42
CA ALA A 65 -15.44 -22.65 4.91
C ALA A 65 -15.47 -21.11 4.97
N LEU A 66 -14.29 -20.46 4.90
CA LEU A 66 -14.14 -19.01 4.98
C LEU A 66 -13.72 -18.36 3.65
N GLU A 67 -13.47 -19.15 2.60
CA GLU A 67 -13.01 -18.66 1.30
C GLU A 67 -13.98 -17.64 0.68
N GLY A 68 -15.27 -17.78 0.89
CA GLY A 68 -16.28 -16.87 0.36
C GLY A 68 -16.41 -15.53 1.11
N THR A 69 -15.74 -15.36 2.25
CA THR A 69 -15.91 -14.20 3.13
C THR A 69 -14.61 -13.44 3.41
N LEU A 70 -13.47 -14.04 3.11
CA LEU A 70 -12.18 -13.42 3.38
C LEU A 70 -11.52 -12.88 2.12
N SER A 71 -10.65 -11.88 2.32
CA SER A 71 -9.83 -11.26 1.29
C SER A 71 -9.00 -12.29 0.51
N PRO A 72 -8.55 -11.98 -0.71
CA PRO A 72 -7.72 -12.85 -1.54
C PRO A 72 -6.44 -13.34 -0.86
N ALA A 73 -5.80 -12.47 -0.09
CA ALA A 73 -4.73 -12.79 0.85
C ALA A 73 -4.73 -11.78 1.99
N PHE A 74 -4.08 -12.09 3.10
CA PHE A 74 -3.86 -11.16 4.19
C PHE A 74 -2.70 -11.60 5.08
N TYR A 75 -1.96 -10.61 5.57
CA TYR A 75 -1.00 -10.79 6.65
C TYR A 75 -1.71 -10.76 7.99
N LEU A 76 -1.55 -11.79 8.80
CA LEU A 76 -2.06 -11.78 10.17
C LEU A 76 -1.03 -11.14 11.08
N THR A 77 -1.37 -9.97 11.63
CA THR A 77 -0.50 -9.24 12.56
C THR A 77 -0.03 -10.16 13.69
N VAL A 78 1.27 -10.23 13.83
CA VAL A 78 1.92 -11.13 14.77
C VAL A 78 1.65 -10.71 16.22
N PRO A 79 1.40 -11.67 17.15
CA PRO A 79 1.29 -11.37 18.56
C PRO A 79 2.61 -10.79 19.10
N LEU A 80 2.54 -9.78 19.98
CA LEU A 80 3.74 -9.13 20.53
C LEU A 80 4.62 -10.06 21.37
N ASP A 81 4.00 -11.04 22.01
CA ASP A 81 4.66 -12.06 22.83
C ASP A 81 5.16 -13.27 22.04
N ARG A 82 4.82 -13.36 20.76
CA ARG A 82 5.23 -14.45 19.83
C ARG A 82 5.56 -13.90 18.44
N PRO A 83 6.62 -13.09 18.31
CA PRO A 83 6.98 -12.46 17.05
C PRO A 83 7.39 -13.45 15.94
N GLU A 84 7.63 -14.71 16.30
CA GLU A 84 7.90 -15.80 15.35
C GLU A 84 6.65 -16.35 14.65
N ASP A 85 5.45 -16.10 15.19
CA ASP A 85 4.16 -16.56 14.61
C ASP A 85 3.72 -15.72 13.40
N ASN A 86 4.66 -15.44 12.53
CA ASN A 86 4.49 -14.62 11.33
C ASN A 86 3.79 -15.41 10.23
N SER A 87 2.59 -15.01 9.82
CA SER A 87 1.79 -15.79 8.86
C SER A 87 1.11 -14.92 7.82
N ILE A 88 1.21 -15.36 6.56
CA ILE A 88 0.44 -14.82 5.44
C ILE A 88 -0.58 -15.90 5.04
N TYR A 89 -1.85 -15.52 4.95
CA TYR A 89 -2.92 -16.39 4.50
C TYR A 89 -3.25 -16.10 3.05
N ILE A 90 -3.46 -17.16 2.25
CA ILE A 90 -3.87 -17.08 0.85
C ILE A 90 -5.23 -17.75 0.70
N ASN A 91 -6.17 -17.05 0.09
CA ASN A 91 -7.50 -17.53 -0.20
C ASN A 91 -7.55 -18.19 -1.57
N GLY A 92 -7.48 -19.52 -1.60
CA GLY A 92 -7.51 -20.31 -2.84
C GLY A 92 -8.88 -20.30 -3.58
N GLY A 93 -9.94 -19.89 -2.90
CA GLY A 93 -11.28 -19.77 -3.49
C GLY A 93 -11.49 -18.49 -4.31
N SER A 94 -10.61 -17.50 -4.18
CA SER A 94 -10.70 -16.25 -4.94
C SER A 94 -9.99 -16.38 -6.29
N THR A 95 -10.71 -16.17 -7.39
CA THR A 95 -10.12 -16.16 -8.74
C THR A 95 -9.15 -14.99 -8.93
N ASN A 96 -9.36 -13.87 -8.22
CA ASN A 96 -8.46 -12.72 -8.25
C ASN A 96 -7.15 -12.98 -7.50
N SER A 97 -7.15 -13.82 -6.45
CA SER A 97 -5.96 -14.11 -5.68
C SER A 97 -4.86 -14.76 -6.51
N GLN A 98 -5.20 -15.58 -7.49
CA GLN A 98 -4.21 -16.23 -8.37
C GLN A 98 -3.68 -15.27 -9.42
N LYS A 99 -4.54 -14.44 -10.02
CA LYS A 99 -4.15 -13.52 -11.10
C LYS A 99 -3.23 -12.40 -10.60
N ASN A 100 -3.52 -11.84 -9.42
CA ASN A 100 -2.80 -10.71 -8.86
C ASN A 100 -1.83 -11.10 -7.73
N LEU A 101 -1.54 -12.39 -7.57
CA LEU A 101 -0.82 -12.89 -6.41
C LEU A 101 0.54 -12.22 -6.19
N TYR A 102 1.25 -11.84 -7.25
CA TYR A 102 2.53 -11.16 -7.15
C TYR A 102 2.41 -9.78 -6.47
N SER A 103 1.52 -8.93 -6.96
CA SER A 103 1.29 -7.61 -6.37
C SER A 103 0.61 -7.70 -4.99
N THR A 104 -0.28 -8.68 -4.80
CA THR A 104 -0.89 -8.94 -3.50
C THR A 104 0.16 -9.37 -2.47
N LEU A 105 1.13 -10.21 -2.83
CA LEU A 105 2.20 -10.59 -1.91
C LEU A 105 3.23 -9.47 -1.68
N ALA A 106 3.36 -8.53 -2.61
CA ALA A 106 4.09 -7.30 -2.34
C ALA A 106 3.38 -6.45 -1.26
N HIS A 107 2.04 -6.40 -1.28
CA HIS A 107 1.21 -5.72 -0.29
C HIS A 107 1.24 -6.42 1.08
N GLU A 108 0.95 -7.72 1.11
CA GLU A 108 0.79 -8.48 2.37
C GLU A 108 2.12 -8.93 2.98
N GLY A 109 3.10 -9.21 2.13
CA GLY A 109 4.35 -9.84 2.52
C GLY A 109 5.55 -8.90 2.51
N TYR A 110 6.33 -8.96 1.43
CA TYR A 110 7.56 -8.22 1.27
C TYR A 110 7.51 -7.34 0.00
N PRO A 111 7.72 -6.01 0.12
CA PRO A 111 8.06 -5.23 1.32
C PRO A 111 6.86 -4.60 2.06
N GLY A 112 5.66 -5.20 1.97
CA GLY A 112 4.41 -4.69 2.53
C GLY A 112 4.22 -4.90 4.04
N HIS A 113 3.01 -5.29 4.43
CA HIS A 113 2.57 -5.36 5.83
C HIS A 113 3.48 -6.21 6.73
N MET A 114 3.84 -7.43 6.29
CA MET A 114 4.69 -8.32 7.07
C MET A 114 6.05 -7.67 7.35
N TYR A 115 6.72 -7.22 6.29
CA TYR A 115 8.03 -6.59 6.39
C TYR A 115 7.98 -5.32 7.25
N GLN A 116 7.01 -4.42 7.00
CA GLN A 116 6.82 -3.19 7.79
C GLN A 116 6.65 -3.48 9.27
N THR A 117 5.78 -4.44 9.62
CA THR A 117 5.49 -4.82 11.01
C THR A 117 6.73 -5.40 11.69
N GLN A 118 7.43 -6.30 11.00
CA GLN A 118 8.63 -6.93 11.55
C GLN A 118 9.78 -5.91 11.69
N TYR A 119 9.97 -5.03 10.71
CA TYR A 119 10.95 -3.96 10.80
C TYR A 119 10.66 -3.04 12.00
N PHE A 120 9.43 -2.57 12.11
CA PHE A 120 9.02 -1.70 13.20
C PHE A 120 9.17 -2.36 14.58
N ASN A 121 8.75 -3.61 14.72
CA ASN A 121 8.86 -4.34 16.00
C ASN A 121 10.31 -4.55 16.44
N LYS A 122 11.24 -4.72 15.49
CA LYS A 122 12.66 -4.90 15.78
C LYS A 122 13.37 -3.59 16.14
N HIS A 123 13.02 -2.49 15.47
CA HIS A 123 13.73 -1.22 15.60
C HIS A 123 13.09 -0.23 16.59
N ASN A 124 11.78 -0.38 16.85
CA ASN A 124 11.10 0.50 17.79
C ASN A 124 11.25 0.03 19.25
N THR A 125 11.81 0.90 20.08
CA THR A 125 12.03 0.62 21.51
C THR A 125 10.86 1.01 22.42
N CYS A 126 9.83 1.69 21.87
CA CYS A 126 8.66 2.11 22.64
C CYS A 126 7.54 1.08 22.52
N GLU A 127 7.38 0.24 23.51
CA GLU A 127 6.36 -0.83 23.53
C GLU A 127 4.93 -0.30 23.34
N LEU A 128 4.62 0.89 23.86
CA LEU A 128 3.31 1.50 23.67
C LEU A 128 2.99 1.75 22.18
N ARG A 129 3.99 2.13 21.38
CA ARG A 129 3.78 2.36 19.94
C ARG A 129 3.44 1.09 19.18
N LYS A 130 3.89 -0.06 19.63
CA LYS A 130 3.56 -1.36 19.03
C LYS A 130 2.08 -1.75 19.24
N LEU A 131 1.42 -1.15 20.24
CA LEU A 131 0.00 -1.37 20.55
C LEU A 131 -0.93 -0.39 19.82
N LEU A 132 -0.38 0.67 19.21
CA LEU A 132 -1.17 1.67 18.50
C LEU A 132 -1.34 1.26 17.03
N SER A 133 -2.55 1.44 16.52
CA SER A 133 -2.85 1.24 15.11
C SER A 133 -3.06 2.58 14.41
N PHE A 134 -2.44 2.73 13.25
CA PHE A 134 -2.63 3.85 12.33
C PHE A 134 -2.83 3.29 10.93
N THR A 135 -4.04 2.84 10.68
CA THR A 135 -4.40 2.05 9.48
C THR A 135 -4.06 2.79 8.20
N SER A 136 -4.33 4.10 8.12
CA SER A 136 -3.96 4.89 6.93
C SER A 136 -2.46 4.87 6.62
N TYR A 137 -1.60 4.78 7.64
CA TYR A 137 -0.16 4.63 7.42
C TYR A 137 0.17 3.22 6.91
N SER A 138 -0.39 2.19 7.54
CA SER A 138 -0.09 0.78 7.21
C SER A 138 -0.62 0.42 5.81
N GLU A 139 -1.86 0.78 5.51
CA GLU A 139 -2.48 0.54 4.21
C GLU A 139 -1.87 1.42 3.11
N GLY A 140 -1.58 2.68 3.44
CA GLY A 140 -0.87 3.58 2.53
C GLY A 140 0.50 3.06 2.13
N TRP A 141 1.27 2.53 3.09
CA TRP A 141 2.54 1.87 2.81
C TRP A 141 2.38 0.63 1.94
N ALA A 142 1.47 -0.28 2.32
CA ALA A 142 1.26 -1.51 1.58
C ALA A 142 0.77 -1.24 0.14
N THR A 143 -0.11 -0.26 -0.06
CA THR A 143 -0.54 0.20 -1.39
C THR A 143 0.62 0.82 -2.20
N TYR A 144 1.46 1.61 -1.55
CA TYR A 144 2.65 2.21 -2.18
C TYR A 144 3.61 1.13 -2.70
N VAL A 145 3.92 0.12 -1.91
CA VAL A 145 4.84 -0.94 -2.34
C VAL A 145 4.19 -1.93 -3.32
N GLU A 146 2.89 -2.17 -3.20
CA GLU A 146 2.12 -2.91 -4.20
C GLU A 146 2.24 -2.26 -5.58
N TYR A 147 2.03 -0.95 -5.66
CA TYR A 147 2.12 -0.22 -6.93
C TYR A 147 3.54 -0.22 -7.48
N ASN A 148 4.55 -0.12 -6.64
CA ASN A 148 5.95 -0.24 -7.06
C ASN A 148 6.27 -1.63 -7.64
N SER A 149 5.59 -2.68 -7.19
CA SER A 149 5.81 -4.06 -7.65
C SER A 149 5.49 -4.27 -9.13
N TYR A 150 4.62 -3.46 -9.72
CA TYR A 150 4.32 -3.51 -11.15
C TYR A 150 5.49 -3.09 -12.04
N SER A 151 6.48 -2.38 -11.51
CA SER A 151 7.69 -1.96 -12.22
C SER A 151 8.88 -2.92 -12.05
N LEU A 152 8.75 -3.93 -11.20
CA LEU A 152 9.77 -4.96 -11.01
C LEU A 152 9.83 -5.92 -12.21
N ASP A 153 10.89 -6.74 -12.30
CA ASP A 153 10.95 -7.84 -13.26
C ASP A 153 10.02 -8.97 -12.82
N ASN A 154 8.76 -8.82 -13.15
CA ASN A 154 7.67 -9.72 -12.76
C ASN A 154 7.05 -10.49 -13.96
N GLY A 155 7.65 -10.34 -15.17
CA GLY A 155 7.20 -10.97 -16.41
C GLY A 155 6.24 -10.11 -17.25
N LEU A 156 5.81 -8.95 -16.75
CA LEU A 156 5.02 -8.00 -17.54
C LEU A 156 5.92 -7.10 -18.38
N SER A 157 5.43 -6.62 -19.52
CA SER A 157 6.09 -5.50 -20.19
C SER A 157 5.99 -4.22 -19.36
N PRO A 158 6.97 -3.30 -19.45
CA PRO A 158 6.92 -2.05 -18.71
C PRO A 158 5.63 -1.25 -18.93
N GLU A 159 5.12 -1.22 -20.16
CA GLU A 159 3.89 -0.53 -20.53
C GLU A 159 2.65 -1.18 -19.89
N LEU A 160 2.60 -2.51 -19.88
CA LEU A 160 1.50 -3.23 -19.24
C LEU A 160 1.55 -3.07 -17.71
N GLY A 161 2.74 -3.14 -17.09
CA GLY A 161 2.93 -2.88 -15.66
C GLY A 161 2.44 -1.48 -15.26
N GLN A 162 2.82 -0.45 -16.02
CA GLN A 162 2.33 0.93 -15.80
C GLN A 162 0.81 1.03 -15.96
N LEU A 163 0.25 0.39 -16.98
CA LEU A 163 -1.20 0.41 -17.22
C LEU A 163 -1.96 -0.23 -16.06
N LEU A 164 -1.50 -1.38 -15.55
CA LEU A 164 -2.11 -2.07 -14.41
C LEU A 164 -1.97 -1.25 -13.11
N GLN A 165 -0.82 -0.63 -12.87
CA GLN A 165 -0.60 0.26 -11.74
C GLN A 165 -1.59 1.45 -11.76
N HIS A 166 -1.71 2.15 -12.89
CA HIS A 166 -2.64 3.27 -13.03
C HIS A 166 -4.11 2.82 -12.90
N ASN A 167 -4.44 1.63 -13.43
CA ASN A 167 -5.79 1.08 -13.30
C ASN A 167 -6.12 0.77 -11.83
N SER A 168 -5.21 0.17 -11.10
CA SER A 168 -5.39 -0.11 -9.65
C SER A 168 -5.55 1.19 -8.86
N ALA A 169 -4.68 2.19 -9.11
CA ALA A 169 -4.76 3.50 -8.48
C ALA A 169 -6.07 4.24 -8.81
N PHE A 170 -6.51 4.18 -10.07
CA PHE A 170 -7.76 4.78 -10.52
C PHE A 170 -8.97 4.12 -9.86
N THR A 171 -9.00 2.79 -9.79
CA THR A 171 -10.08 2.02 -9.15
C THR A 171 -10.16 2.35 -7.67
N LEU A 172 -9.04 2.34 -6.96
CA LEU A 172 -9.00 2.69 -5.54
C LEU A 172 -9.44 4.14 -5.29
N ALA A 173 -9.05 5.08 -6.17
CA ALA A 173 -9.51 6.47 -6.14
C ALA A 173 -11.03 6.61 -6.32
N LEU A 174 -11.63 5.79 -7.19
CA LEU A 174 -13.07 5.76 -7.40
C LEU A 174 -13.79 5.29 -6.13
N TYR A 175 -13.32 4.20 -5.52
CA TYR A 175 -13.90 3.71 -4.27
C TYR A 175 -13.76 4.71 -3.13
N ALA A 176 -12.60 5.34 -2.97
CA ALA A 176 -12.39 6.41 -1.98
C ALA A 176 -13.31 7.62 -2.20
N MET A 177 -13.56 7.97 -3.46
CA MET A 177 -14.51 9.04 -3.80
C MET A 177 -15.95 8.64 -3.49
N LEU A 178 -16.36 7.41 -3.80
CA LEU A 178 -17.68 6.88 -3.45
C LEU A 178 -17.87 6.83 -1.93
N ASP A 179 -16.84 6.46 -1.18
CA ASP A 179 -16.85 6.45 0.28
C ASP A 179 -17.21 7.83 0.85
N ILE A 180 -16.54 8.89 0.39
CA ILE A 180 -16.89 10.26 0.79
C ILE A 180 -18.34 10.61 0.41
N ASN A 181 -18.73 10.30 -0.83
CA ASN A 181 -20.05 10.69 -1.31
C ASN A 181 -21.19 9.93 -0.62
N ILE A 182 -21.00 8.66 -0.30
CA ILE A 182 -22.00 7.85 0.42
C ILE A 182 -22.09 8.32 1.88
N HIS A 183 -20.96 8.41 2.59
CA HIS A 183 -20.99 8.62 4.04
C HIS A 183 -21.06 10.08 4.46
N TYR A 184 -20.49 11.00 3.68
CA TYR A 184 -20.48 12.42 4.00
C TYR A 184 -21.55 13.20 3.23
N GLU A 185 -21.71 12.96 1.92
CA GLU A 185 -22.69 13.65 1.08
C GLU A 185 -24.07 12.96 1.07
N GLY A 186 -24.18 11.74 1.65
CA GLY A 186 -25.43 11.00 1.77
C GLY A 186 -25.97 10.42 0.47
N TRP A 187 -25.07 10.02 -0.46
CA TRP A 187 -25.50 9.35 -1.68
C TRP A 187 -26.11 8.01 -1.39
N ASP A 188 -27.30 7.77 -1.92
CA ASP A 188 -27.95 6.47 -1.93
C ASP A 188 -27.53 5.64 -3.17
N LEU A 189 -28.02 4.40 -3.23
CA LEU A 189 -27.75 3.48 -4.35
C LEU A 189 -28.14 4.09 -5.71
N ASN A 190 -29.26 4.81 -5.78
CA ASN A 190 -29.72 5.40 -7.05
C ASN A 190 -28.73 6.48 -7.52
N LYS A 191 -28.24 7.28 -6.59
CA LYS A 191 -27.26 8.33 -6.91
C LYS A 191 -25.92 7.77 -7.35
N VAL A 192 -25.47 6.69 -6.71
CA VAL A 192 -24.25 5.97 -7.12
C VAL A 192 -24.46 5.34 -8.50
N GLN A 193 -25.62 4.75 -8.77
CA GLN A 193 -25.95 4.19 -10.08
C GLN A 193 -25.91 5.27 -11.17
N GLU A 194 -26.61 6.40 -11.00
CA GLU A 194 -26.59 7.52 -11.94
C GLU A 194 -25.15 7.95 -12.25
N TYR A 195 -24.32 8.05 -11.20
CA TYR A 195 -22.94 8.49 -11.35
C TYR A 195 -22.07 7.49 -12.12
N LEU A 196 -22.16 6.20 -11.78
CA LEU A 196 -21.37 5.14 -12.43
C LEU A 196 -21.81 4.91 -13.89
N GLU A 197 -23.11 4.99 -14.19
CA GLU A 197 -23.63 4.93 -15.55
C GLU A 197 -23.16 6.11 -16.39
N GLN A 198 -23.27 7.32 -15.85
CA GLN A 198 -22.96 8.55 -16.59
C GLN A 198 -21.47 8.70 -16.90
N TYR A 199 -20.61 8.42 -15.93
CA TYR A 199 -19.18 8.75 -16.04
C TYR A 199 -18.28 7.55 -16.37
N PHE A 200 -18.74 6.34 -16.06
CA PHE A 200 -17.93 5.12 -16.25
C PHE A 200 -18.61 4.09 -17.13
N GLN A 201 -19.83 4.34 -17.60
CA GLN A 201 -20.61 3.44 -18.45
C GLN A 201 -20.80 2.05 -17.81
N ILE A 202 -20.81 1.98 -16.49
CA ILE A 202 -21.12 0.76 -15.73
C ILE A 202 -22.63 0.72 -15.60
N ASN A 203 -23.27 -0.22 -16.33
CA ASN A 203 -24.73 -0.30 -16.41
C ASN A 203 -25.28 -1.59 -15.75
N ASP A 204 -24.42 -2.47 -15.25
CA ASP A 204 -24.81 -3.69 -14.54
C ASP A 204 -25.23 -3.36 -13.11
N THR A 205 -26.53 -3.43 -12.85
CA THR A 205 -27.12 -3.09 -11.55
C THR A 205 -26.63 -4.02 -10.41
N SER A 206 -26.23 -5.25 -10.73
CA SER A 206 -25.66 -6.18 -9.75
C SER A 206 -24.28 -5.72 -9.31
N ILE A 207 -23.43 -5.34 -10.28
CA ILE A 207 -22.10 -4.80 -10.01
C ILE A 207 -22.21 -3.49 -9.22
N ILE A 208 -23.11 -2.59 -9.63
CA ILE A 208 -23.33 -1.30 -8.95
C ILE A 208 -23.78 -1.51 -7.50
N SER A 209 -24.72 -2.45 -7.28
CA SER A 209 -25.19 -2.77 -5.93
C SER A 209 -24.08 -3.34 -5.06
N THR A 210 -23.25 -4.23 -5.62
CA THR A 210 -22.09 -4.78 -4.89
C THR A 210 -21.12 -3.65 -4.50
N ILE A 211 -20.73 -2.77 -5.42
CA ILE A 211 -19.86 -1.62 -5.14
C ILE A 211 -20.48 -0.74 -4.04
N TYR A 212 -21.78 -0.44 -4.13
CA TYR A 212 -22.44 0.41 -3.14
C TYR A 212 -22.41 -0.20 -1.75
N TYR A 213 -22.78 -1.49 -1.61
CA TYR A 213 -22.82 -2.14 -0.31
C TYR A 213 -21.44 -2.38 0.27
N ASP A 214 -20.44 -2.74 -0.54
CA ASP A 214 -19.06 -2.89 -0.11
C ASP A 214 -18.53 -1.60 0.53
N VAL A 215 -18.85 -0.44 -0.08
CA VAL A 215 -18.46 0.87 0.46
C VAL A 215 -19.32 1.23 1.68
N ALA A 216 -20.66 1.06 1.60
CA ALA A 216 -21.59 1.47 2.65
C ALA A 216 -21.39 0.70 3.97
N GLU A 217 -20.96 -0.55 3.90
CA GLU A 217 -20.70 -1.40 5.07
C GLU A 217 -19.37 -1.07 5.77
N ASN A 218 -18.45 -0.38 5.08
CA ASN A 218 -17.10 -0.13 5.56
C ASN A 218 -16.71 1.36 5.46
N PRO A 219 -17.28 2.24 6.31
CA PRO A 219 -17.01 3.68 6.27
C PRO A 219 -15.52 4.01 6.45
N ALA A 220 -15.00 4.86 5.56
CA ALA A 220 -13.62 5.32 5.51
C ALA A 220 -12.56 4.27 5.15
N ASN A 221 -12.94 3.01 4.90
CA ASN A 221 -11.98 1.95 4.58
C ASN A 221 -11.12 2.30 3.36
N TYR A 222 -11.74 2.68 2.26
CA TYR A 222 -11.01 3.00 1.02
C TYR A 222 -10.21 4.31 1.11
N LEU A 223 -10.56 5.20 2.05
CA LEU A 223 -9.78 6.39 2.36
C LEU A 223 -8.46 6.03 3.06
N GLU A 224 -8.46 5.02 3.93
CA GLU A 224 -7.24 4.57 4.60
C GLU A 224 -6.18 4.13 3.57
N TYR A 225 -6.58 3.36 2.57
CA TYR A 225 -5.71 2.93 1.47
C TYR A 225 -5.29 4.10 0.57
N TYR A 226 -6.26 4.80 -0.01
CA TYR A 226 -5.97 5.76 -1.07
C TYR A 226 -5.35 7.05 -0.56
N VAL A 227 -5.90 7.63 0.52
CA VAL A 227 -5.32 8.85 1.10
C VAL A 227 -3.97 8.55 1.73
N GLY A 228 -3.83 7.41 2.41
CA GLY A 228 -2.55 6.94 2.93
C GLY A 228 -1.49 6.81 1.84
N TYR A 229 -1.82 6.18 0.73
CA TYR A 229 -0.96 6.11 -0.45
C TYR A 229 -0.58 7.50 -0.98
N LEU A 230 -1.56 8.40 -1.13
CA LEU A 230 -1.31 9.75 -1.63
C LEU A 230 -0.37 10.55 -0.72
N GLU A 231 -0.48 10.39 0.59
CA GLU A 231 0.44 11.01 1.56
C GLU A 231 1.88 10.57 1.32
N ILE A 232 2.10 9.27 1.16
CA ILE A 232 3.43 8.71 0.91
C ILE A 232 3.96 9.12 -0.47
N ALA A 233 3.13 9.01 -1.52
CA ALA A 233 3.52 9.37 -2.87
C ALA A 233 3.86 10.87 -3.00
N ASN A 234 3.09 11.75 -2.34
CA ASN A 234 3.39 13.18 -2.30
C ASN A 234 4.70 13.48 -1.56
N MET A 235 4.96 12.83 -0.42
CA MET A 235 6.23 12.96 0.28
C MET A 235 7.40 12.47 -0.57
N GLN A 236 7.24 11.37 -1.30
CA GLN A 236 8.27 10.87 -2.21
C GLN A 236 8.57 11.87 -3.34
N GLU A 237 7.52 12.44 -3.97
CA GLU A 237 7.68 13.45 -5.01
C GLU A 237 8.39 14.71 -4.48
N MET A 238 8.01 15.18 -3.29
CA MET A 238 8.68 16.30 -2.62
C MET A 238 10.16 15.99 -2.36
N ALA A 239 10.47 14.77 -1.86
CA ALA A 239 11.84 14.35 -1.60
C ALA A 239 12.68 14.31 -2.88
N LYS A 240 12.15 13.73 -3.96
CA LYS A 240 12.81 13.70 -5.28
C LYS A 240 13.11 15.11 -5.79
N ASN A 241 12.15 16.02 -5.67
CA ASN A 241 12.29 17.40 -6.14
C ASN A 241 13.29 18.21 -5.30
N GLN A 242 13.27 18.05 -3.98
CA GLN A 242 14.11 18.86 -3.07
C GLN A 242 15.53 18.33 -2.95
N LEU A 243 15.72 17.01 -2.90
CA LEU A 243 17.03 16.39 -2.73
C LEU A 243 17.76 16.17 -4.07
N GLY A 244 17.03 16.13 -5.20
CA GLY A 244 17.62 15.95 -6.53
C GLY A 244 18.53 14.72 -6.59
N ALA A 245 19.81 14.92 -6.91
CA ALA A 245 20.80 13.84 -6.97
C ALA A 245 21.12 13.18 -5.61
N GLY A 246 20.73 13.80 -4.51
CA GLY A 246 20.87 13.23 -3.16
C GLY A 246 19.72 12.30 -2.75
N TYR A 247 18.65 12.23 -3.54
CA TYR A 247 17.53 11.32 -3.29
C TYR A 247 17.91 9.87 -3.57
N THR A 248 17.50 8.96 -2.69
CA THR A 248 17.51 7.51 -2.93
C THR A 248 16.21 6.89 -2.39
N ASP A 249 15.68 5.88 -3.09
CA ASP A 249 14.52 5.14 -2.60
C ASP A 249 14.81 4.46 -1.27
N LEU A 250 16.02 3.92 -1.08
CA LEU A 250 16.46 3.36 0.20
C LEU A 250 16.37 4.38 1.35
N GLY A 251 16.87 5.62 1.13
CA GLY A 251 16.82 6.67 2.16
C GLY A 251 15.39 7.07 2.52
N PHE A 252 14.52 7.22 1.53
CA PHE A 252 13.13 7.57 1.73
C PHE A 252 12.33 6.44 2.42
N ASN A 253 12.50 5.21 1.95
CA ASN A 253 11.82 4.06 2.54
C ASN A 253 12.31 3.78 3.97
N THR A 254 13.61 3.95 4.23
CA THR A 254 14.16 3.87 5.59
C THR A 254 13.54 4.93 6.50
N PHE A 255 13.43 6.19 6.03
CA PHE A 255 12.78 7.24 6.81
C PHE A 255 11.35 6.84 7.23
N LEU A 256 10.52 6.35 6.29
CA LEU A 256 9.15 5.94 6.60
C LEU A 256 9.11 4.77 7.59
N LEU A 257 9.93 3.76 7.38
CA LEU A 257 9.97 2.56 8.23
C LEU A 257 10.49 2.87 9.64
N ASP A 258 11.49 3.74 9.76
CA ASP A 258 12.00 4.21 11.06
C ASP A 258 10.95 5.06 11.80
N MET A 259 10.19 5.88 11.07
CA MET A 259 9.02 6.57 11.63
C MET A 259 8.00 5.58 12.16
N GLY A 260 7.72 4.55 11.40
CA GLY A 260 6.69 3.56 11.70
C GLY A 260 5.29 4.16 11.80
N PRO A 261 4.28 3.35 12.16
CA PRO A 261 2.88 3.77 12.21
C PRO A 261 2.67 5.01 13.10
N ALA A 262 2.14 6.08 12.49
CA ALA A 262 1.81 7.35 13.14
C ALA A 262 0.81 8.14 12.26
N PRO A 263 0.12 9.16 12.81
CA PRO A 263 -0.66 10.07 12.00
C PRO A 263 0.22 10.83 11.00
N PHE A 264 -0.23 10.99 9.75
CA PHE A 264 0.53 11.70 8.72
C PHE A 264 0.88 13.14 9.08
N THR A 265 0.05 13.81 9.90
CA THR A 265 0.36 15.14 10.44
C THR A 265 1.63 15.14 11.30
N VAL A 266 1.90 14.06 12.02
CA VAL A 266 3.14 13.87 12.79
C VAL A 266 4.30 13.53 11.85
N ILE A 267 4.08 12.56 10.93
CA ILE A 267 5.12 12.12 9.99
C ILE A 267 5.64 13.29 9.16
N ARG A 268 4.77 14.18 8.68
CA ARG A 268 5.16 15.36 7.88
C ARG A 268 6.12 16.29 8.61
N ASN A 269 5.92 16.53 9.91
CA ASN A 269 6.83 17.37 10.69
C ASN A 269 8.26 16.78 10.73
N TYR A 270 8.37 15.46 10.88
CA TYR A 270 9.66 14.78 10.85
C TYR A 270 10.24 14.69 9.44
N PHE A 271 9.37 14.55 8.44
CA PHE A 271 9.78 14.54 7.04
C PHE A 271 10.39 15.88 6.61
N GLU A 272 9.82 17.01 7.03
CA GLU A 272 10.39 18.33 6.78
C GLU A 272 11.78 18.48 7.40
N ALA A 273 11.97 17.98 8.62
CA ALA A 273 13.27 17.97 9.28
C ALA A 273 14.29 17.05 8.56
N TRP A 274 13.85 15.88 8.10
CA TRP A 274 14.66 14.95 7.31
C TRP A 274 15.08 15.57 5.96
N LEU A 275 14.18 16.26 5.26
CA LEU A 275 14.47 17.00 4.03
C LEU A 275 15.48 18.11 4.27
N ALA A 276 15.32 18.90 5.33
CA ALA A 276 16.24 19.97 5.72
C ALA A 276 17.63 19.43 6.06
N GLY A 277 17.72 18.20 6.56
CA GLY A 277 18.95 17.46 6.83
C GLY A 277 19.59 16.81 5.59
N GLY A 278 19.06 17.08 4.38
CA GLY A 278 19.62 16.52 3.14
C GLY A 278 19.27 15.04 2.94
N GLY A 279 18.14 14.57 3.48
CA GLY A 279 17.72 13.18 3.39
C GLY A 279 18.42 12.25 4.38
N GLN A 280 19.02 12.79 5.41
CA GLN A 280 19.63 12.04 6.49
C GLN A 280 18.88 12.25 7.81
N ALA A 281 18.73 11.19 8.59
CA ALA A 281 18.19 11.33 9.93
C ALA A 281 19.13 12.23 10.74
N PRO A 282 18.61 13.25 11.48
CA PRO A 282 19.44 14.08 12.32
C PRO A 282 20.16 13.21 13.34
N ALA A 283 21.49 13.28 13.36
CA ALA A 283 22.31 12.54 14.32
C ALA A 283 22.02 13.03 15.74
N ILE A 284 21.63 12.13 16.65
CA ILE A 284 21.67 12.42 18.08
C ILE A 284 23.03 11.99 18.62
N ALA A 285 23.63 12.86 19.41
CA ALA A 285 24.71 12.49 20.29
C ALA A 285 24.17 11.47 21.32
N GLY A 286 24.34 10.15 21.05
CA GLY A 286 23.86 9.10 21.95
C GLY A 286 23.26 7.86 21.27
N GLY A 287 23.20 7.79 19.95
CA GLY A 287 23.01 6.53 19.23
C GLY A 287 21.59 6.11 18.87
N LEU A 288 20.58 6.95 19.02
CA LEU A 288 19.25 6.76 18.43
C LEU A 288 18.88 7.99 17.60
N PRO A 289 18.23 7.83 16.41
CA PRO A 289 17.85 8.99 15.61
C PRO A 289 16.92 9.91 16.42
N ALA A 290 17.15 11.24 16.35
CA ALA A 290 16.36 12.28 17.05
C ALA A 290 14.87 12.28 16.69
N LEU A 291 14.48 11.51 15.68
CA LEU A 291 13.11 11.38 15.20
C LEU A 291 12.14 10.77 16.23
N PHE A 292 12.65 10.11 17.28
CA PHE A 292 11.76 9.28 18.12
C PHE A 292 11.42 9.86 19.51
N PHE A 293 12.09 10.94 19.96
CA PHE A 293 11.76 11.55 21.27
C PHE A 293 11.96 13.07 21.23
N PRO A 294 10.88 13.88 21.23
CA PRO A 294 11.02 15.26 21.65
C PRO A 294 11.44 15.25 23.12
N SER A 295 12.64 15.74 23.41
CA SER A 295 13.24 15.79 24.75
C SER A 295 12.55 16.77 25.72
N THR A 296 11.31 17.21 25.44
CA THR A 296 10.53 18.07 26.35
C THR A 296 9.04 17.83 26.21
N LEU A 297 8.54 16.80 26.88
CA LEU A 297 7.20 16.88 27.44
C LEU A 297 7.33 17.66 28.75
N HIS A 298 7.19 19.00 28.69
CA HIS A 298 6.82 19.74 29.85
C HIS A 298 5.35 19.44 30.15
N LEU A 299 5.11 18.49 31.05
CA LEU A 299 3.86 18.42 31.80
C LEU A 299 3.79 19.72 32.63
N ALA A 300 3.08 20.71 32.11
CA ALA A 300 2.59 21.78 32.98
C ALA A 300 1.50 21.17 33.86
N ALA A 301 1.72 21.26 35.18
CA ALA A 301 0.78 20.89 36.22
C ALA A 301 -0.47 21.77 36.18
#